data_7aa6a9920406a8d7fc1028eeacf60850
#
_entry.id   7aa6a9920406a8d7fc1028eeacf60850
#
_cell.length_a   1.000
_cell.length_b   1.000
_cell.length_c   1.000
_cell.angle_alpha   90.00
_cell.angle_beta   90.00
_cell.angle_gamma   90.00
#
_symmetry.space_group_name_H-M   'P 1'
#
loop_
_entity.id
_entity.type
_entity.pdbx_description
1 polymer ?
#
loop_
_entity_poly.entity_id
_entity_poly.type
_entity_poly.pdbx_seq_one_letter_code
_entity_poly.pdbx_strand_id
1 'polypeptide(L)'
;MTLTNLRHDIRNVAIIAHVDHGKTTLVDALLKQSHTFRDNQDVGTLIMDTNDLEREKGITILAKNTSIRHGDVTINIIDTPGHADFGGEVERVLNMADGCLLLVDAAEGPMPQTRYVLRKAFEVGLRIIVVINKVDRKNADPKAALDEAATAFNALAGQ
;
A
#
# COMPACT_ATOMS: atom_id res chain seq x y z
N MET A 1 15.27 11.18 32.33
CA MET A 1 15.03 10.80 30.93
C MET A 1 13.56 10.90 30.66
N THR A 2 13.15 11.89 29.92
CA THR A 2 11.76 12.22 29.63
C THR A 2 11.17 11.13 28.75
N LEU A 3 10.12 10.50 29.22
CA LEU A 3 9.29 9.58 28.42
C LEU A 3 8.85 10.32 27.18
N THR A 4 9.30 9.87 26.04
CA THR A 4 8.82 10.32 24.73
C THR A 4 7.31 10.16 24.72
N ASN A 5 6.57 11.25 24.54
CA ASN A 5 5.13 11.24 24.31
C ASN A 5 4.85 10.48 23.00
N LEU A 6 4.63 9.17 23.11
CA LEU A 6 4.19 8.37 21.99
C LEU A 6 2.80 8.83 21.55
N ARG A 7 2.70 9.29 20.31
CA ARG A 7 1.43 9.70 19.70
C ARG A 7 0.65 8.43 19.34
N HIS A 8 -0.40 8.15 20.11
CA HIS A 8 -1.28 7.00 19.87
C HIS A 8 -2.40 7.29 18.85
N ASP A 9 -2.51 8.54 18.43
CA ASP A 9 -3.51 9.05 17.50
C ASP A 9 -3.00 9.14 16.05
N ILE A 10 -1.76 8.72 15.78
CA ILE A 10 -1.17 8.70 14.44
C ILE A 10 -0.72 7.29 14.08
N ARG A 11 -0.97 6.89 12.83
CA ARG A 11 -0.47 5.66 12.22
C ARG A 11 0.11 5.95 10.85
N ASN A 12 1.30 5.46 10.60
CA ASN A 12 1.96 5.56 9.31
C ASN A 12 1.87 4.19 8.61
N VAL A 13 1.18 4.13 7.48
CA VAL A 13 0.89 2.89 6.78
C VAL A 13 1.42 2.97 5.36
N ALA A 14 2.36 2.10 5.00
CA ALA A 14 2.82 1.94 3.63
C ALA A 14 1.88 1.02 2.84
N ILE A 15 1.66 1.30 1.56
CA ILE A 15 0.92 0.40 0.67
C ILE A 15 1.90 -0.23 -0.32
N ILE A 16 1.97 -1.55 -0.31
CA ILE A 16 2.79 -2.36 -1.19
C ILE A 16 1.87 -3.06 -2.19
N ALA A 17 2.11 -2.88 -3.47
CA ALA A 17 1.37 -3.57 -4.52
C ALA A 17 2.21 -3.72 -5.78
N HIS A 18 1.91 -4.74 -6.57
CA HIS A 18 2.39 -4.81 -7.95
C HIS A 18 1.64 -3.80 -8.83
N VAL A 19 2.23 -3.46 -9.97
CA VAL A 19 1.57 -2.64 -11.01
C VAL A 19 0.21 -3.26 -11.35
N ASP A 20 -0.79 -2.42 -11.54
CA ASP A 20 -2.17 -2.81 -11.87
C ASP A 20 -2.95 -3.62 -10.81
N HIS A 21 -2.39 -3.89 -9.64
CA HIS A 21 -3.14 -4.53 -8.54
C HIS A 21 -4.19 -3.62 -7.88
N GLY A 22 -4.25 -2.33 -8.28
CA GLY A 22 -5.26 -1.37 -7.83
C GLY A 22 -4.85 -0.50 -6.64
N LYS A 23 -3.55 -0.31 -6.43
CA LYS A 23 -3.00 0.51 -5.34
C LYS A 23 -3.56 1.93 -5.34
N THR A 24 -3.39 2.65 -6.44
CA THR A 24 -3.85 4.03 -6.56
C THR A 24 -5.37 4.14 -6.42
N THR A 25 -6.11 3.19 -6.99
CA THR A 25 -7.57 3.12 -6.87
C THR A 25 -8.01 2.92 -5.41
N LEU A 26 -7.29 2.07 -4.65
CA LEU A 26 -7.57 1.88 -3.23
C LEU A 26 -7.34 3.17 -2.43
N VAL A 27 -6.22 3.85 -2.66
CA VAL A 27 -5.91 5.11 -1.98
C VAL A 27 -6.94 6.19 -2.30
N ASP A 28 -7.34 6.32 -3.56
CA ASP A 28 -8.40 7.23 -3.97
C ASP A 28 -9.73 6.92 -3.28
N ALA A 29 -10.09 5.65 -3.18
CA ALA A 29 -11.32 5.24 -2.49
C ALA A 29 -11.27 5.58 -1.00
N LEU A 30 -10.14 5.36 -0.35
CA LEU A 30 -9.93 5.72 1.06
C LEU A 30 -10.06 7.24 1.29
N LEU A 31 -9.48 8.04 0.40
CA LEU A 31 -9.59 9.51 0.45
C LEU A 31 -11.04 9.98 0.28
N LYS A 32 -11.75 9.41 -0.66
CA LYS A 32 -13.17 9.74 -0.91
C LYS A 32 -14.05 9.36 0.28
N GLN A 33 -13.87 8.16 0.83
CA GLN A 33 -14.66 7.67 1.97
C GLN A 33 -14.36 8.39 3.28
N SER A 34 -13.14 8.88 3.47
CA SER A 34 -12.75 9.62 4.68
C SER A 34 -13.25 11.06 4.69
N HIS A 35 -13.99 11.50 3.66
CA HIS A 35 -14.44 12.89 3.49
C HIS A 35 -13.31 13.93 3.61
N THR A 36 -12.11 13.55 3.22
CA THR A 36 -10.93 14.43 3.23
C THR A 36 -11.09 15.56 2.22
N PHE A 37 -11.95 15.37 1.21
CA PHE A 37 -12.35 16.39 0.25
C PHE A 37 -13.74 16.95 0.59
N ARG A 38 -13.94 18.25 0.39
CA ARG A 38 -15.27 18.86 0.49
C ARG A 38 -16.14 18.32 -0.63
N ASP A 39 -17.42 18.09 -0.37
CA ASP A 39 -18.40 17.48 -1.29
C ASP A 39 -18.52 18.16 -2.67
N ASN A 40 -18.02 19.39 -2.81
CA ASN A 40 -18.03 20.19 -4.05
C ASN A 40 -16.67 20.26 -4.75
N GLN A 41 -15.67 19.50 -4.35
CA GLN A 41 -14.41 19.41 -5.07
C GLN A 41 -14.53 18.32 -6.12
N ASP A 42 -14.46 18.72 -7.37
CA ASP A 42 -14.37 17.78 -8.51
C ASP A 42 -13.02 17.11 -8.44
N VAL A 43 -13.00 15.98 -7.77
CA VAL A 43 -11.77 15.20 -7.52
C VAL A 43 -11.56 14.38 -8.77
N GLY A 44 -10.60 14.80 -9.58
CA GLY A 44 -10.24 14.10 -10.81
C GLY A 44 -9.94 12.62 -10.56
N THR A 45 -9.99 11.82 -11.59
CA THR A 45 -9.67 10.40 -11.54
C THR A 45 -8.22 10.22 -11.06
N LEU A 46 -8.00 9.32 -10.12
CA LEU A 46 -6.67 8.96 -9.61
C LEU A 46 -5.87 10.14 -9.01
N ILE A 47 -6.35 10.67 -7.89
CA ILE A 47 -5.78 11.84 -7.17
C ILE A 47 -4.29 11.70 -6.89
N MET A 48 -3.82 10.48 -6.61
CA MET A 48 -2.41 10.22 -6.30
C MET A 48 -1.51 10.30 -7.52
N ASP A 49 -2.04 10.13 -8.73
CA ASP A 49 -1.28 10.19 -9.97
C ASP A 49 -1.32 11.61 -10.57
N THR A 50 -0.60 12.53 -9.92
CA THR A 50 -0.55 13.94 -10.34
C THR A 50 0.56 14.26 -11.34
N ASN A 51 1.52 13.35 -11.51
CA ASN A 51 2.59 13.47 -12.49
C ASN A 51 2.10 12.98 -13.85
N ASP A 52 2.33 13.74 -14.92
CA ASP A 52 1.90 13.38 -16.27
C ASP A 52 2.47 12.04 -16.73
N LEU A 53 3.72 11.73 -16.36
CA LEU A 53 4.35 10.45 -16.68
C LEU A 53 3.70 9.27 -15.91
N GLU A 54 3.28 9.48 -14.67
CA GLU A 54 2.55 8.48 -13.89
C GLU A 54 1.17 8.21 -14.49
N ARG A 55 0.47 9.28 -14.92
CA ARG A 55 -0.84 9.17 -15.60
C ARG A 55 -0.73 8.43 -16.92
N GLU A 56 0.27 8.73 -17.73
CA GLU A 56 0.49 8.09 -19.03
C GLU A 56 0.81 6.60 -18.88
N LYS A 57 1.64 6.24 -17.90
CA LYS A 57 2.05 4.86 -17.66
C LYS A 57 1.11 4.08 -16.73
N GLY A 58 0.20 4.75 -16.03
CA GLY A 58 -0.70 4.15 -15.04
C GLY A 58 0.03 3.58 -13.81
N ILE A 59 1.23 4.08 -13.50
CA ILE A 59 2.06 3.62 -12.38
C ILE A 59 2.45 4.78 -11.46
N THR A 60 2.67 4.49 -10.18
CA THR A 60 3.23 5.45 -9.23
C THR A 60 4.75 5.39 -9.29
N ILE A 61 5.41 6.51 -9.58
CA ILE A 61 6.87 6.60 -9.71
C ILE A 61 7.51 7.07 -8.40
N LEU A 62 6.92 8.07 -7.76
CA LEU A 62 7.42 8.65 -6.52
C LEU A 62 6.53 8.25 -5.33
N ALA A 63 7.14 8.00 -4.18
CA ALA A 63 6.40 7.83 -2.95
C ALA A 63 5.64 9.11 -2.60
N LYS A 64 4.35 9.00 -2.33
CA LYS A 64 3.48 10.12 -1.96
C LYS A 64 2.87 9.86 -0.60
N ASN A 65 2.71 10.95 0.16
CA ASN A 65 2.08 10.91 1.46
C ASN A 65 0.70 11.56 1.38
N THR A 66 -0.28 10.89 1.93
CA THR A 66 -1.60 11.47 2.14
C THR A 66 -2.12 11.06 3.52
N SER A 67 -3.03 11.85 4.07
CA SER A 67 -3.58 11.58 5.40
C SER A 67 -5.08 11.47 5.33
N ILE A 68 -5.61 10.46 5.98
CA ILE A 68 -7.04 10.28 6.21
C ILE A 68 -7.33 10.28 7.71
N ARG A 69 -8.55 10.61 8.07
CA ARG A 69 -8.99 10.60 9.47
C ARG A 69 -10.07 9.54 9.65
N HIS A 70 -9.88 8.69 10.66
CA HIS A 70 -10.87 7.72 11.07
C HIS A 70 -11.11 7.82 12.57
N GLY A 71 -12.24 8.42 12.97
CA GLY A 71 -12.49 8.79 14.35
C GLY A 71 -11.42 9.78 14.85
N ASP A 72 -10.77 9.46 15.96
CA ASP A 72 -9.70 10.27 16.56
C ASP A 72 -8.30 9.91 16.04
N VAL A 73 -8.19 8.93 15.12
CA VAL A 73 -6.91 8.50 14.58
C VAL A 73 -6.66 9.13 13.22
N THR A 74 -5.46 9.68 13.04
CA THR A 74 -4.92 10.12 11.76
C THR A 74 -4.09 8.98 11.16
N ILE A 75 -4.45 8.54 9.97
CA ILE A 75 -3.71 7.52 9.23
C ILE A 75 -2.99 8.21 8.07
N ASN A 76 -1.68 8.24 8.15
CA ASN A 76 -0.83 8.69 7.07
C ASN A 76 -0.59 7.52 6.13
N ILE A 77 -1.05 7.64 4.91
CA ILE A 77 -0.86 6.64 3.86
C ILE A 77 0.35 7.07 3.04
N ILE A 78 1.32 6.16 2.94
CA ILE A 78 2.52 6.35 2.15
C ILE A 78 2.42 5.41 0.96
N ASP A 79 2.15 5.97 -0.21
CA ASP A 79 2.06 5.21 -1.43
C ASP A 79 3.47 4.90 -1.95
N THR A 80 3.78 3.61 -2.12
CA THR A 80 5.10 3.17 -2.59
C THR A 80 5.14 3.10 -4.12
N PRO A 81 6.31 3.34 -4.74
CA PRO A 81 6.49 3.07 -6.16
C PRO A 81 6.13 1.62 -6.50
N GLY A 82 5.39 1.43 -7.58
CA GLY A 82 4.93 0.10 -8.03
C GLY A 82 5.98 -0.69 -8.80
N HIS A 83 7.17 -0.15 -9.07
CA HIS A 83 8.18 -0.76 -9.93
C HIS A 83 9.47 -1.11 -9.17
N ALA A 84 10.10 -2.22 -9.53
CA ALA A 84 11.33 -2.73 -8.88
C ALA A 84 12.53 -1.78 -9.01
N ASP A 85 12.55 -0.89 -10.01
CA ASP A 85 13.64 0.04 -10.26
C ASP A 85 13.75 1.16 -9.21
N PHE A 86 12.75 1.28 -8.32
CA PHE A 86 12.69 2.30 -7.28
C PHE A 86 12.99 1.73 -5.86
N GLY A 87 13.88 0.74 -5.77
CA GLY A 87 14.18 0.04 -4.50
C GLY A 87 14.59 0.96 -3.35
N GLY A 88 15.39 1.99 -3.62
CA GLY A 88 15.80 2.96 -2.60
C GLY A 88 14.64 3.79 -2.04
N GLU A 89 13.65 4.12 -2.86
CA GLU A 89 12.45 4.82 -2.42
C GLU A 89 11.56 3.92 -1.57
N VAL A 90 11.43 2.65 -1.96
CA VAL A 90 10.70 1.63 -1.18
C VAL A 90 11.30 1.46 0.22
N GLU A 91 12.61 1.31 0.34
CA GLU A 91 13.28 1.17 1.64
C GLU A 91 13.07 2.40 2.53
N ARG A 92 13.13 3.60 1.96
CA ARG A 92 12.86 4.84 2.70
C ARG A 92 11.44 4.88 3.27
N VAL A 93 10.46 4.50 2.45
CA VAL A 93 9.04 4.45 2.86
C VAL A 93 8.83 3.43 3.97
N LEU A 94 9.39 2.23 3.83
CA LEU A 94 9.24 1.17 4.83
C LEU A 94 9.83 1.58 6.19
N ASN A 95 10.95 2.29 6.20
CA ASN A 95 11.56 2.79 7.45
C ASN A 95 10.74 3.87 8.16
N MET A 96 9.82 4.53 7.47
CA MET A 96 8.93 5.55 8.06
C MET A 96 7.57 4.98 8.51
N ALA A 97 7.24 3.75 8.14
CA ALA A 97 5.94 3.15 8.40
C ALA A 97 5.89 2.38 9.73
N ASP A 98 4.72 2.36 10.36
CA ASP A 98 4.40 1.53 11.53
C ASP A 98 3.89 0.13 11.12
N GLY A 99 3.40 0.03 9.89
CA GLY A 99 2.90 -1.19 9.28
C GLY A 99 2.67 -1.02 7.79
N CYS A 100 2.30 -2.09 7.11
CA CYS A 100 2.01 -2.01 5.69
C CYS A 100 0.79 -2.84 5.27
N LEU A 101 0.15 -2.39 4.19
CA LEU A 101 -0.86 -3.14 3.45
C LEU A 101 -0.20 -3.77 2.24
N LEU A 102 -0.28 -5.09 2.13
CA LEU A 102 0.12 -5.83 0.94
C LEU A 102 -1.11 -6.08 0.07
N LEU A 103 -1.20 -5.38 -1.04
CA LEU A 103 -2.33 -5.49 -1.98
C LEU A 103 -2.02 -6.54 -3.05
N VAL A 104 -2.86 -7.55 -3.17
CA VAL A 104 -2.71 -8.67 -4.10
C VAL A 104 -3.97 -8.78 -4.95
N ASP A 105 -3.81 -8.89 -6.27
CA ASP A 105 -4.90 -9.19 -7.19
C ASP A 105 -5.35 -10.64 -7.03
N ALA A 106 -6.65 -10.86 -6.87
CA ALA A 106 -7.23 -12.19 -6.63
C ALA A 106 -7.08 -13.16 -7.82
N ALA A 107 -6.81 -12.64 -9.02
CA ALA A 107 -6.63 -13.44 -10.23
C ALA A 107 -5.16 -13.77 -10.52
N GLU A 108 -4.24 -12.90 -10.09
CA GLU A 108 -2.81 -13.00 -10.43
C GLU A 108 -1.95 -13.52 -9.27
N GLY A 109 -2.43 -13.33 -8.04
CA GLY A 109 -1.65 -13.68 -6.84
C GLY A 109 -0.45 -12.73 -6.60
N PRO A 110 0.43 -13.06 -5.65
CA PRO A 110 1.58 -12.24 -5.30
C PRO A 110 2.70 -12.40 -6.35
N MET A 111 3.08 -11.30 -6.99
CA MET A 111 4.11 -11.25 -8.02
C MET A 111 5.54 -11.24 -7.45
N PRO A 112 6.57 -11.59 -8.22
CA PRO A 112 7.97 -11.66 -7.74
C PRO A 112 8.47 -10.35 -7.11
N GLN A 113 8.14 -9.20 -7.68
CA GLN A 113 8.51 -7.89 -7.14
C GLN A 113 7.88 -7.63 -5.78
N THR A 114 6.63 -8.07 -5.60
CA THR A 114 5.93 -8.00 -4.31
C THR A 114 6.69 -8.78 -3.23
N ARG A 115 7.25 -9.93 -3.57
CA ARG A 115 8.06 -10.74 -2.64
C ARG A 115 9.33 -10.02 -2.20
N TYR A 116 9.98 -9.28 -3.10
CA TYR A 116 11.15 -8.47 -2.74
C TYR A 116 10.80 -7.40 -1.71
N VAL A 117 9.75 -6.61 -1.98
CA VAL A 117 9.31 -5.56 -1.06
C VAL A 117 8.81 -6.13 0.26
N LEU A 118 8.14 -7.28 0.21
CA LEU A 118 7.70 -8.02 1.38
C LEU A 118 8.89 -8.43 2.27
N ARG A 119 9.98 -8.95 1.68
CA ARG A 119 11.21 -9.28 2.40
C ARG A 119 11.76 -8.06 3.12
N LYS A 120 11.84 -6.92 2.43
CA LYS A 120 12.30 -5.66 3.03
C LYS A 120 11.42 -5.20 4.20
N ALA A 121 10.11 -5.35 4.08
CA ALA A 121 9.18 -5.04 5.17
C ALA A 121 9.42 -5.95 6.40
N PHE A 122 9.71 -7.23 6.19
CA PHE A 122 10.10 -8.15 7.25
C PHE A 122 11.42 -7.77 7.91
N GLU A 123 12.45 -7.44 7.13
CA GLU A 123 13.77 -7.03 7.62
C GLU A 123 13.70 -5.83 8.59
N VAL A 124 12.77 -4.90 8.34
CA VAL A 124 12.54 -3.73 9.21
C VAL A 124 11.47 -3.98 10.29
N GLY A 125 10.94 -5.20 10.40
CA GLY A 125 10.00 -5.60 11.45
C GLY A 125 8.58 -5.02 11.32
N LEU A 126 8.13 -4.66 10.12
CA LEU A 126 6.79 -4.13 9.92
C LEU A 126 5.70 -5.18 10.09
N ARG A 127 4.59 -4.75 10.67
CA ARG A 127 3.35 -5.54 10.68
C ARG A 127 2.68 -5.44 9.32
N ILE A 128 2.28 -6.59 8.77
CA ILE A 128 1.74 -6.68 7.42
C ILE A 128 0.30 -7.16 7.45
N ILE A 129 -0.58 -6.45 6.74
CA ILE A 129 -1.97 -6.85 6.50
C ILE A 129 -2.09 -7.15 5.01
N VAL A 130 -2.52 -8.36 4.66
CA VAL A 130 -2.77 -8.75 3.27
C VAL A 130 -4.18 -8.33 2.87
N VAL A 131 -4.28 -7.66 1.73
CA VAL A 131 -5.54 -7.22 1.13
C VAL A 131 -5.69 -7.89 -0.22
N ILE A 132 -6.66 -8.80 -0.36
CA ILE A 132 -6.99 -9.44 -1.64
C ILE A 132 -7.99 -8.56 -2.37
N ASN A 133 -7.59 -8.07 -3.53
CA ASN A 133 -8.36 -7.12 -4.34
C ASN A 133 -8.89 -7.76 -5.63
N LYS A 134 -9.82 -7.08 -6.29
CA LYS A 134 -10.44 -7.48 -7.56
C LYS A 134 -11.13 -8.85 -7.49
N VAL A 135 -11.75 -9.16 -6.38
CA VAL A 135 -12.46 -10.41 -6.12
C VAL A 135 -13.70 -10.61 -7.02
N ASP A 136 -14.14 -9.55 -7.68
CA ASP A 136 -15.25 -9.50 -8.64
C ASP A 136 -14.86 -9.99 -10.06
N ARG A 137 -13.57 -10.19 -10.34
CA ARG A 137 -13.13 -10.69 -11.63
C ARG A 137 -13.57 -12.14 -11.86
N LYS A 138 -13.93 -12.49 -13.10
CA LYS A 138 -14.40 -13.86 -13.45
C LYS A 138 -13.37 -14.97 -13.16
N ASN A 139 -12.08 -14.64 -13.23
CA ASN A 139 -10.96 -15.54 -12.96
C ASN A 139 -10.33 -15.32 -11.59
N ALA A 140 -11.01 -14.62 -10.69
CA ALA A 140 -10.51 -14.41 -9.34
C ALA A 140 -10.63 -15.69 -8.52
N ASP A 141 -9.54 -16.04 -7.82
CA ASP A 141 -9.52 -17.05 -6.77
C ASP A 141 -8.90 -16.43 -5.50
N PRO A 142 -9.71 -15.77 -4.68
CA PRO A 142 -9.23 -15.12 -3.47
C PRO A 142 -8.54 -16.07 -2.49
N LYS A 143 -8.99 -17.31 -2.45
CA LYS A 143 -8.41 -18.33 -1.56
C LYS A 143 -7.02 -18.74 -2.03
N ALA A 144 -6.86 -19.04 -3.31
CA ALA A 144 -5.56 -19.37 -3.90
C ALA A 144 -4.58 -18.20 -3.72
N ALA A 145 -5.00 -16.96 -4.01
CA ALA A 145 -4.17 -15.78 -3.83
C ALA A 145 -3.72 -15.58 -2.38
N LEU A 146 -4.61 -15.85 -1.41
CA LEU A 146 -4.27 -15.80 0.02
C LEU A 146 -3.29 -16.91 0.40
N ASP A 147 -3.50 -18.13 -0.05
CA ASP A 147 -2.62 -19.28 0.23
C ASP A 147 -1.22 -19.07 -0.35
N GLU A 148 -1.11 -18.49 -1.54
CA GLU A 148 0.16 -18.11 -2.15
C GLU A 148 0.86 -16.99 -1.38
N ALA A 149 0.12 -15.98 -0.94
CA ALA A 149 0.66 -14.92 -0.08
C ALA A 149 1.17 -15.50 1.24
N ALA A 150 0.41 -16.36 1.90
CA ALA A 150 0.81 -17.05 3.13
C ALA A 150 2.07 -17.90 2.92
N THR A 151 2.18 -18.60 1.79
CA THR A 151 3.37 -19.38 1.44
C THR A 151 4.59 -18.49 1.28
N ALA A 152 4.45 -17.34 0.61
CA ALA A 152 5.51 -16.36 0.49
C ALA A 152 5.96 -15.80 1.86
N PHE A 153 5.01 -15.55 2.76
CA PHE A 153 5.28 -15.14 4.14
C PHE A 153 6.07 -16.19 4.92
N ASN A 154 5.61 -17.42 4.91
CA ASN A 154 6.26 -18.52 5.66
C ASN A 154 7.67 -18.79 5.15
N ALA A 155 7.92 -18.68 3.85
CA ALA A 155 9.24 -18.81 3.26
C ALA A 155 10.23 -17.71 3.71
N LEU A 156 9.72 -16.52 4.04
CA LEU A 156 10.52 -15.40 4.55
C LEU A 156 10.72 -15.47 6.07
N ALA A 157 9.72 -15.94 6.80
CA ALA A 157 9.79 -16.06 8.27
C ALA A 157 10.67 -17.25 8.75
N GLY A 158 10.95 -18.22 7.88
CA GLY A 158 11.79 -19.38 8.18
C GLY A 158 13.28 -19.19 7.85
N GLN A 159 13.70 -18.02 7.45
CA GLN A 159 15.10 -17.62 7.23
C GLN A 159 15.59 -16.76 8.39
#